data_711fedbefb867023d285ed3c1d558de1
#
_entry.id   711fedbefb867023d285ed3c1d558de1
#
_cell.length_a   1.000
_cell.length_b   1.000
_cell.length_c   1.000
_cell.angle_alpha   90.00
_cell.angle_beta   90.00
_cell.angle_gamma   90.00
#
_symmetry.space_group_name_H-M   'P 1'
#
loop_
_entity.id
_entity.type
_entity.pdbx_description
1 polymer ?
#
loop_
_entity_poly.entity_id
_entity_poly.type
_entity_poly.pdbx_seq_one_letter_code
_entity_poly.pdbx_strand_id
1 'polypeptide(L)'
;ALSKLKVTVLGDIGCYTLGSVAPLSAMDMTLCMGASISGLHGFNKALGKDAEAKTVAIIGDSTFMHSGMTGLATVAYNQSNSTIIIVDNSITGMTGHQQNPTTGKNLYGEPAGKVDLEALVKAFGINSVKVVDPYNIAECEQVLKEELAKDEPSVIISRRPCALLK
;
A
#
# COMPACT_ATOMS: atom_id res chain seq x y z
N ALA A 1 -10.19 8.75 5.10
CA ALA A 1 -9.32 9.56 4.25
C ALA A 1 -9.68 9.35 2.78
N LEU A 2 -9.44 8.17 2.18
CA LEU A 2 -9.60 7.93 0.73
C LEU A 2 -10.97 8.35 0.18
N SER A 3 -12.06 7.91 0.79
CA SER A 3 -13.44 8.25 0.35
C SER A 3 -13.74 9.75 0.33
N LYS A 4 -13.07 10.54 1.18
CA LYS A 4 -13.23 12.01 1.21
C LYS A 4 -12.49 12.71 0.07
N LEU A 5 -11.40 12.13 -0.41
CA LEU A 5 -10.54 12.76 -1.43
C LEU A 5 -11.00 12.48 -2.87
N LYS A 6 -12.02 11.64 -3.06
CA LYS A 6 -12.56 11.27 -4.37
C LYS A 6 -11.48 10.79 -5.36
N VAL A 7 -10.55 9.99 -4.87
CA VAL A 7 -9.53 9.32 -5.67
C VAL A 7 -10.03 7.96 -6.12
N THR A 8 -9.60 7.51 -7.29
CA THR A 8 -9.81 6.13 -7.74
C THR A 8 -8.81 5.23 -7.03
N VAL A 9 -9.30 4.19 -6.37
CA VAL A 9 -8.53 3.29 -5.53
C VAL A 9 -8.45 1.90 -6.15
N LEU A 10 -7.25 1.51 -6.56
CA LEU A 10 -6.95 0.15 -6.98
C LEU A 10 -6.52 -0.64 -5.73
N GLY A 11 -7.42 -1.47 -5.24
CA GLY A 11 -7.21 -2.30 -4.06
C GLY A 11 -6.55 -3.62 -4.37
N ASP A 12 -6.14 -4.26 -3.30
CA ASP A 12 -5.60 -5.62 -3.31
C ASP A 12 -6.41 -6.51 -2.35
N ILE A 13 -5.99 -7.74 -2.13
CA ILE A 13 -6.71 -8.71 -1.32
C ILE A 13 -6.12 -8.78 0.09
N GLY A 14 -6.94 -8.48 1.10
CA GLY A 14 -6.60 -8.48 2.52
C GLY A 14 -7.77 -7.98 3.36
N CYS A 15 -7.61 -7.84 4.67
CA CYS A 15 -8.65 -7.30 5.55
C CYS A 15 -9.14 -5.91 5.11
N TYR A 16 -8.26 -5.11 4.52
CA TYR A 16 -8.59 -3.79 3.98
C TYR A 16 -9.51 -3.83 2.74
N THR A 17 -9.64 -4.97 2.07
CA THR A 17 -10.60 -5.15 0.96
C THR A 17 -12.05 -4.93 1.43
N LEU A 18 -12.33 -5.13 2.72
CA LEU A 18 -13.63 -4.77 3.31
C LEU A 18 -13.94 -3.26 3.20
N GLY A 19 -12.94 -2.44 2.92
CA GLY A 19 -13.15 -1.03 2.58
C GLY A 19 -13.93 -0.80 1.28
N SER A 20 -14.09 -1.81 0.42
CA SER A 20 -14.89 -1.73 -0.81
C SER A 20 -16.40 -1.70 -0.56
N VAL A 21 -16.86 -2.24 0.58
CA VAL A 21 -18.29 -2.30 0.92
C VAL A 21 -18.74 -1.11 1.76
N ALA A 22 -20.05 -0.88 1.74
CA ALA A 22 -20.67 0.15 2.57
C ALA A 22 -20.39 -0.11 4.08
N PRO A 23 -20.22 0.94 4.91
CA PRO A 23 -20.38 2.36 4.59
C PRO A 23 -19.13 3.05 4.00
N LEU A 24 -18.01 2.35 3.87
CA LEU A 24 -16.74 2.94 3.45
C LEU A 24 -16.69 3.21 1.95
N SER A 25 -17.08 2.23 1.12
CA SER A 25 -17.07 2.30 -0.36
C SER A 25 -15.83 3.01 -0.90
N ALA A 26 -14.65 2.61 -0.38
CA ALA A 26 -13.39 3.32 -0.56
C ALA A 26 -12.42 2.60 -1.51
N MET A 27 -12.89 1.62 -2.25
CA MET A 27 -12.14 0.92 -3.30
C MET A 27 -13.00 0.74 -4.54
N ASP A 28 -12.40 1.01 -5.70
CA ASP A 28 -13.08 0.98 -7.00
C ASP A 28 -12.80 -0.32 -7.77
N MET A 29 -11.61 -0.90 -7.60
CA MET A 29 -11.20 -2.10 -8.32
C MET A 29 -10.31 -3.00 -7.45
N THR A 30 -10.52 -4.32 -7.55
CA THR A 30 -9.65 -5.36 -7.01
C THR A 30 -9.57 -6.50 -8.02
N LEU A 31 -8.37 -6.90 -8.44
CA LEU A 31 -8.15 -7.97 -9.41
C LEU A 31 -7.71 -9.26 -8.74
N CYS A 32 -6.46 -9.31 -8.27
CA CYS A 32 -5.89 -10.46 -7.57
C CYS A 32 -4.79 -10.01 -6.62
N MET A 33 -4.31 -10.92 -5.77
CA MET A 33 -3.24 -10.61 -4.81
C MET A 33 -1.99 -10.09 -5.52
N GLY A 34 -1.53 -8.88 -5.13
CA GLY A 34 -0.34 -8.23 -5.66
C GLY A 34 -0.54 -7.39 -6.91
N ALA A 35 -1.75 -7.39 -7.50
CA ALA A 35 -2.00 -6.69 -8.76
C ALA A 35 -2.29 -5.19 -8.60
N SER A 36 -2.52 -4.67 -7.40
CA SER A 36 -2.90 -3.28 -7.20
C SER A 36 -1.87 -2.30 -7.75
N ILE A 37 -0.57 -2.51 -7.48
CA ILE A 37 0.50 -1.62 -7.90
C ILE A 37 0.70 -1.66 -9.43
N SER A 38 0.82 -2.87 -10.00
CA SER A 38 0.97 -3.02 -11.46
C SER A 38 -0.30 -2.57 -12.21
N GLY A 39 -1.47 -2.82 -11.63
CA GLY A 39 -2.75 -2.33 -12.14
C GLY A 39 -2.80 -0.80 -12.15
N LEU A 40 -2.38 -0.14 -11.07
CA LEU A 40 -2.29 1.33 -11.01
C LEU A 40 -1.36 1.88 -12.08
N HIS A 41 -0.17 1.27 -12.24
CA HIS A 41 0.77 1.67 -13.29
C HIS A 41 0.14 1.60 -14.67
N GLY A 42 -0.51 0.47 -15.02
CA GLY A 42 -1.19 0.30 -16.29
C GLY A 42 -2.36 1.28 -16.48
N PHE A 43 -3.16 1.49 -15.43
CA PHE A 43 -4.28 2.42 -15.43
C PHE A 43 -3.82 3.85 -15.70
N ASN A 44 -2.78 4.32 -15.02
CA ASN A 44 -2.21 5.65 -15.21
C ASN A 44 -1.61 5.81 -16.62
N LYS A 45 -0.93 4.78 -17.15
CA LYS A 45 -0.42 4.82 -18.53
C LYS A 45 -1.52 4.89 -19.57
N ALA A 46 -2.65 4.23 -19.32
CA ALA A 46 -3.80 4.25 -20.25
C ALA A 46 -4.56 5.58 -20.22
N LEU A 47 -4.70 6.23 -19.06
CA LEU A 47 -5.49 7.45 -18.89
C LEU A 47 -4.65 8.74 -18.96
N GLY A 48 -3.33 8.63 -18.80
CA GLY A 48 -2.42 9.77 -18.86
C GLY A 48 -2.29 10.56 -17.56
N LYS A 49 -1.54 11.66 -17.63
CA LYS A 49 -1.13 12.46 -16.47
C LYS A 49 -2.26 12.98 -15.58
N ASP A 50 -3.42 13.28 -16.17
CA ASP A 50 -4.56 13.80 -15.40
C ASP A 50 -5.16 12.76 -14.44
N ALA A 51 -4.92 11.48 -14.69
CA ALA A 51 -5.34 10.40 -13.80
C ALA A 51 -4.35 10.20 -12.64
N GLU A 52 -3.06 10.41 -12.86
CA GLU A 52 -2.00 10.12 -11.88
C GLU A 52 -2.24 10.81 -10.53
N ALA A 53 -2.64 12.08 -10.53
CA ALA A 53 -2.95 12.85 -9.32
C ALA A 53 -4.26 12.45 -8.61
N LYS A 54 -5.02 11.50 -9.18
CA LYS A 54 -6.35 11.10 -8.70
C LYS A 54 -6.49 9.60 -8.48
N THR A 55 -5.38 8.88 -8.50
CA THR A 55 -5.37 7.42 -8.39
C THR A 55 -4.37 6.96 -7.34
N VAL A 56 -4.73 5.91 -6.60
CA VAL A 56 -3.86 5.29 -5.61
C VAL A 56 -3.95 3.77 -5.70
N ALA A 57 -2.86 3.08 -5.40
CA ALA A 57 -2.90 1.64 -5.09
C ALA A 57 -2.85 1.44 -3.59
N ILE A 58 -3.58 0.44 -3.09
CA ILE A 58 -3.50 0.02 -1.69
C ILE A 58 -3.20 -1.47 -1.62
N ILE A 59 -2.22 -1.86 -0.78
CA ILE A 59 -1.74 -3.22 -0.64
C ILE A 59 -1.33 -3.50 0.81
N GLY A 60 -1.54 -4.71 1.31
CA GLY A 60 -1.07 -5.12 2.63
C GLY A 60 0.43 -5.46 2.64
N ASP A 61 1.05 -5.39 3.82
CA ASP A 61 2.47 -5.71 4.03
C ASP A 61 2.83 -7.12 3.55
N SER A 62 2.04 -8.12 3.92
CA SER A 62 2.23 -9.52 3.51
C SER A 62 2.10 -9.68 1.98
N THR A 63 1.06 -9.11 1.38
CA THR A 63 0.83 -9.19 -0.06
C THR A 63 1.90 -8.42 -0.83
N PHE A 64 2.38 -7.30 -0.30
CA PHE A 64 3.51 -6.56 -0.87
C PHE A 64 4.77 -7.44 -0.94
N MET A 65 5.12 -8.13 0.15
CA MET A 65 6.25 -9.06 0.20
C MET A 65 6.05 -10.27 -0.72
N HIS A 66 4.82 -10.75 -0.86
CA HIS A 66 4.51 -11.91 -1.71
C HIS A 66 4.61 -11.59 -3.21
N SER A 67 4.01 -10.48 -3.67
CA SER A 67 3.85 -10.20 -5.10
C SER A 67 3.79 -8.70 -5.49
N GLY A 68 3.77 -7.78 -4.52
CA GLY A 68 3.70 -6.34 -4.80
C GLY A 68 5.04 -5.73 -5.24
N MET A 69 6.17 -6.32 -4.82
CA MET A 69 7.51 -5.79 -5.10
C MET A 69 7.82 -5.68 -6.60
N THR A 70 7.36 -6.63 -7.41
CA THR A 70 7.56 -6.60 -8.87
C THR A 70 6.82 -5.43 -9.53
N GLY A 71 5.61 -5.11 -9.02
CA GLY A 71 4.86 -3.93 -9.43
C GLY A 71 5.59 -2.64 -9.07
N LEU A 72 6.15 -2.55 -7.84
CA LEU A 72 6.93 -1.40 -7.41
C LEU A 72 8.20 -1.22 -8.24
N ALA A 73 8.91 -2.30 -8.55
CA ALA A 73 10.07 -2.27 -9.43
C ALA A 73 9.72 -1.68 -10.81
N THR A 74 8.56 -2.04 -11.36
CA THR A 74 8.06 -1.50 -12.64
C THR A 74 7.74 -0.01 -12.54
N VAL A 75 7.09 0.41 -11.46
CA VAL A 75 6.78 1.83 -11.19
C VAL A 75 8.07 2.65 -11.10
N ALA A 76 9.05 2.18 -10.32
CA ALA A 76 10.33 2.85 -10.15
C ALA A 76 11.13 2.92 -11.46
N TYR A 77 11.24 1.80 -12.19
CA TYR A 77 11.95 1.72 -13.46
C TYR A 77 11.39 2.69 -14.52
N ASN A 78 10.07 2.78 -14.61
CA ASN A 78 9.38 3.63 -15.58
C ASN A 78 9.15 5.07 -15.08
N GLN A 79 9.62 5.42 -13.88
CA GLN A 79 9.36 6.72 -13.23
C GLN A 79 7.87 7.10 -13.34
N SER A 80 7.00 6.11 -13.08
CA SER A 80 5.56 6.30 -13.16
C SER A 80 5.09 7.09 -11.95
N ASN A 81 4.48 8.24 -12.17
CA ASN A 81 3.86 9.02 -11.11
C ASN A 81 2.67 8.24 -10.52
N SER A 82 2.94 7.50 -9.47
CA SER A 82 1.97 6.60 -8.83
C SER A 82 2.11 6.69 -7.31
N THR A 83 1.00 6.95 -6.62
CA THR A 83 0.94 6.94 -5.15
C THR A 83 0.49 5.58 -4.66
N ILE A 84 1.33 4.93 -3.85
CA ILE A 84 1.12 3.57 -3.35
C ILE A 84 0.98 3.62 -1.82
N ILE A 85 -0.03 2.95 -1.28
CA ILE A 85 -0.25 2.83 0.16
C ILE A 85 -0.01 1.39 0.57
N ILE A 86 1.02 1.16 1.40
CA ILE A 86 1.25 -0.13 2.04
C ILE A 86 0.62 -0.10 3.44
N VAL A 87 -0.38 -0.96 3.67
CA VAL A 87 -1.01 -1.09 5.00
C VAL A 87 -0.27 -2.16 5.79
N ASP A 88 0.61 -1.71 6.69
CA ASP A 88 1.46 -2.55 7.54
C ASP A 88 0.79 -2.77 8.90
N ASN A 89 0.17 -3.94 9.06
CA ASN A 89 -0.41 -4.36 10.33
C ASN A 89 0.46 -5.40 11.07
N SER A 90 1.67 -5.65 10.58
CA SER A 90 2.66 -6.55 11.14
C SER A 90 2.19 -8.00 11.28
N ILE A 91 1.27 -8.46 10.43
CA ILE A 91 0.77 -9.84 10.40
C ILE A 91 0.02 -10.12 9.09
N THR A 92 -0.03 -11.37 8.66
CA THR A 92 -0.95 -11.83 7.61
C THR A 92 -2.30 -12.16 8.24
N GLY A 93 -3.15 -11.12 8.39
CA GLY A 93 -4.34 -11.20 9.24
C GLY A 93 -5.46 -12.07 8.69
N MET A 94 -5.85 -11.88 7.43
CA MET A 94 -7.07 -12.47 6.84
C MET A 94 -7.10 -14.00 6.87
N THR A 95 -5.97 -14.66 6.77
CA THR A 95 -5.85 -16.11 6.64
C THR A 95 -5.50 -16.83 7.94
N GLY A 96 -5.53 -16.15 9.08
CA GLY A 96 -5.32 -16.76 10.39
C GLY A 96 -4.06 -16.28 11.13
N HIS A 97 -3.62 -15.08 10.88
CA HIS A 97 -2.53 -14.41 11.61
C HIS A 97 -1.17 -15.10 11.44
N GLN A 98 -0.82 -15.47 10.21
CA GLN A 98 0.50 -16.02 9.90
C GLN A 98 1.60 -14.98 9.98
N GLN A 99 2.79 -15.43 10.35
CA GLN A 99 4.00 -14.61 10.25
C GLN A 99 4.35 -14.35 8.77
N ASN A 100 5.01 -13.23 8.53
CA ASN A 100 5.51 -12.86 7.21
C ASN A 100 6.87 -12.15 7.36
N PRO A 101 7.61 -11.88 6.29
CA PRO A 101 8.95 -11.28 6.39
C PRO A 101 9.05 -9.94 7.12
N THR A 102 7.94 -9.22 7.31
CA THR A 102 7.91 -7.93 8.01
C THR A 102 7.65 -8.05 9.50
N THR A 103 7.34 -9.25 10.02
CA THR A 103 6.95 -9.43 11.42
C THR A 103 8.12 -9.64 12.38
N GLY A 104 9.28 -10.12 11.89
CA GLY A 104 10.45 -10.44 12.69
C GLY A 104 10.36 -11.77 13.44
N LYS A 105 9.45 -12.66 13.00
CA LYS A 105 9.30 -14.02 13.53
C LYS A 105 9.20 -15.03 12.38
N ASN A 106 9.71 -16.24 12.63
CA ASN A 106 9.56 -17.37 11.70
C ASN A 106 8.20 -18.08 11.88
N LEU A 107 7.98 -19.17 11.13
CA LEU A 107 6.74 -19.95 11.20
C LEU A 107 6.47 -20.58 12.58
N TYR A 108 7.50 -20.79 13.38
CA TYR A 108 7.39 -21.34 14.74
C TYR A 108 7.18 -20.25 15.81
N GLY A 109 7.14 -18.96 15.39
CA GLY A 109 7.00 -17.83 16.31
C GLY A 109 8.30 -17.40 17.00
N GLU A 110 9.44 -17.99 16.61
CA GLU A 110 10.75 -17.65 17.13
C GLU A 110 11.29 -16.37 16.48
N PRO A 111 12.15 -15.60 17.17
CA PRO A 111 12.80 -14.43 16.59
C PRO A 111 13.53 -14.77 15.29
N ALA A 112 13.32 -13.97 14.26
CA ALA A 112 13.92 -14.15 12.93
C ALA A 112 14.26 -12.80 12.30
N GLY A 113 14.87 -12.83 11.12
CA GLY A 113 15.14 -11.64 10.34
C GLY A 113 13.83 -10.87 10.04
N LYS A 114 13.93 -9.53 10.06
CA LYS A 114 12.81 -8.65 9.76
C LYS A 114 13.17 -7.77 8.58
N VAL A 115 12.31 -7.74 7.57
CA VAL A 115 12.44 -6.80 6.45
C VAL A 115 11.99 -5.42 6.89
N ASP A 116 12.84 -4.43 6.68
CA ASP A 116 12.49 -3.03 6.83
C ASP A 116 11.83 -2.55 5.52
N LEU A 117 10.52 -2.31 5.58
CA LEU A 117 9.74 -1.86 4.41
C LEU A 117 10.21 -0.51 3.87
N GLU A 118 10.61 0.42 4.74
CA GLU A 118 11.10 1.74 4.31
C GLU A 118 12.41 1.63 3.55
N ALA A 119 13.36 0.87 4.11
CA ALA A 119 14.64 0.61 3.47
C ALA A 119 14.45 -0.14 2.14
N LEU A 120 13.56 -1.14 2.11
CA LEU A 120 13.24 -1.91 0.91
C LEU A 120 12.66 -1.02 -0.19
N VAL A 121 11.67 -0.19 0.13
CA VAL A 121 11.04 0.73 -0.83
C VAL A 121 12.07 1.72 -1.39
N LYS A 122 12.91 2.28 -0.53
CA LYS A 122 14.00 3.17 -0.96
C LYS A 122 15.03 2.46 -1.85
N ALA A 123 15.31 1.18 -1.58
CA ALA A 123 16.21 0.37 -2.41
C ALA A 123 15.70 0.16 -3.85
N PHE A 124 14.40 0.24 -4.09
CA PHE A 124 13.82 0.29 -5.44
C PHE A 124 13.98 1.64 -6.14
N GLY A 125 14.53 2.66 -5.48
CA GLY A 125 14.72 4.00 -6.04
C GLY A 125 13.53 4.94 -5.83
N ILE A 126 12.61 4.62 -4.91
CA ILE A 126 11.53 5.51 -4.50
C ILE A 126 12.07 6.50 -3.45
N ASN A 127 12.13 7.78 -3.79
CA ASN A 127 12.65 8.82 -2.91
C ASN A 127 11.59 9.29 -1.89
N SER A 128 10.33 9.38 -2.32
CA SER A 128 9.24 9.84 -1.46
C SER A 128 8.62 8.66 -0.71
N VAL A 129 9.04 8.49 0.54
CA VAL A 129 8.51 7.46 1.45
C VAL A 129 8.05 8.14 2.74
N LYS A 130 6.78 7.94 3.10
CA LYS A 130 6.17 8.46 4.32
C LYS A 130 5.63 7.34 5.18
N VAL A 131 5.74 7.48 6.49
CA VAL A 131 5.13 6.56 7.46
C VAL A 131 4.11 7.33 8.26
N VAL A 132 2.90 6.79 8.37
CA VAL A 132 1.78 7.41 9.10
C VAL A 132 1.10 6.40 10.02
N ASP A 133 0.56 6.88 11.13
CA ASP A 133 -0.35 6.08 11.97
C ASP A 133 -1.80 6.26 11.45
N PRO A 134 -2.49 5.19 11.02
CA PRO A 134 -3.87 5.28 10.51
C PRO A 134 -4.89 5.81 11.53
N TYR A 135 -4.56 5.88 12.81
CA TYR A 135 -5.43 6.50 13.82
C TYR A 135 -5.32 8.03 13.83
N ASN A 136 -4.25 8.60 13.27
CA ASN A 136 -4.16 10.03 13.01
C ASN A 136 -4.72 10.36 11.63
N ILE A 137 -6.05 10.42 11.54
CA ILE A 137 -6.77 10.63 10.27
C ILE A 137 -6.36 11.95 9.60
N ALA A 138 -6.15 13.00 10.38
CA ALA A 138 -5.76 14.32 9.85
C ALA A 138 -4.39 14.27 9.16
N GLU A 139 -3.42 13.63 9.77
CA GLU A 139 -2.09 13.42 9.20
C GLU A 139 -2.17 12.56 7.93
N CYS A 140 -2.94 11.45 7.98
CA CYS A 140 -3.14 10.60 6.81
C CYS A 140 -3.74 11.36 5.62
N GLU A 141 -4.74 12.21 5.87
CA GLU A 141 -5.36 13.03 4.82
C GLU A 141 -4.39 14.08 4.27
N GLN A 142 -3.59 14.70 5.12
CA GLN A 142 -2.59 15.67 4.71
C GLN A 142 -1.48 15.03 3.88
N VAL A 143 -0.86 13.97 4.40
CA VAL A 143 0.22 13.26 3.70
C VAL A 143 -0.26 12.73 2.35
N LEU A 144 -1.46 12.15 2.28
CA LEU A 144 -2.01 11.65 1.02
C LEU A 144 -2.19 12.78 -0.02
N LYS A 145 -2.66 13.96 0.38
CA LYS A 145 -2.77 15.11 -0.51
C LYS A 145 -1.40 15.59 -0.99
N GLU A 146 -0.42 15.64 -0.10
CA GLU A 146 0.94 16.04 -0.44
C GLU A 146 1.58 15.07 -1.44
N GLU A 147 1.44 13.77 -1.21
CA GLU A 147 2.03 12.75 -2.08
C GLU A 147 1.33 12.67 -3.45
N LEU A 148 0.01 12.84 -3.50
CA LEU A 148 -0.75 12.91 -4.77
C LEU A 148 -0.42 14.14 -5.63
N ALA A 149 0.06 15.22 -5.00
CA ALA A 149 0.43 16.45 -5.71
C ALA A 149 1.84 16.41 -6.31
N LYS A 150 2.63 15.36 -6.02
CA LYS A 150 3.99 15.21 -6.54
C LYS A 150 3.99 14.66 -7.96
N ASP A 151 5.00 15.02 -8.73
CA ASP A 151 5.26 14.48 -10.07
C ASP A 151 6.38 13.42 -10.00
N GLU A 152 6.26 12.50 -9.05
CA GLU A 152 7.17 11.38 -8.84
C GLU A 152 6.45 10.19 -8.17
N PRO A 153 6.96 8.95 -8.32
CA PRO A 153 6.41 7.82 -7.59
C PRO A 153 6.61 7.98 -6.08
N SER A 154 5.58 7.69 -5.30
CA SER A 154 5.59 7.83 -3.85
C SER A 154 4.96 6.63 -3.13
N VAL A 155 5.44 6.36 -1.92
CA VAL A 155 4.93 5.28 -1.07
C VAL A 155 4.59 5.81 0.32
N ILE A 156 3.37 5.54 0.75
CA ILE A 156 2.89 5.82 2.10
C ILE A 156 2.75 4.49 2.84
N ILE A 157 3.49 4.30 3.93
CA ILE A 157 3.38 3.14 4.79
C ILE A 157 2.46 3.50 5.96
N SER A 158 1.24 2.99 5.92
CA SER A 158 0.26 3.16 7.00
C SER A 158 0.49 2.05 8.02
N ARG A 159 1.19 2.36 9.12
CA ARG A 159 1.71 1.38 10.06
C ARG A 159 0.98 1.40 11.38
N ARG A 160 0.34 0.28 11.71
CA ARG A 160 -0.19 0.02 13.04
C ARG A 160 -0.43 -1.48 13.24
N PRO A 161 0.01 -2.08 14.36
CA PRO A 161 -0.25 -3.50 14.63
C PRO A 161 -1.74 -3.84 14.54
N CYS A 162 -2.05 -5.05 14.05
CA CYS A 162 -3.42 -5.53 13.95
C CYS A 162 -4.10 -5.49 15.32
N ALA A 163 -5.30 -4.92 15.36
CA ALA A 163 -6.06 -4.77 16.61
C ALA A 163 -6.47 -6.12 17.27
N LEU A 164 -6.38 -7.21 16.51
CA LEU A 164 -6.66 -8.57 16.99
C LEU A 164 -5.42 -9.27 17.58
N LEU A 165 -4.23 -8.69 17.45
CA LEU A 165 -3.04 -9.16 18.14
C LEU A 165 -3.12 -8.70 19.60
N LYS A 166 -3.18 -9.67 20.51
CA LYS A 166 -3.14 -9.44 21.97
C LYS A 166 -1.71 -9.58 22.49
#